data_afb2d78dc4b0f0bfe8c0bad63decaefc
#
_entry.id   afb2d78dc4b0f0bfe8c0bad63decaefc
#
_cell.length_a   1.000
_cell.length_b   1.000
_cell.length_c   1.000
_cell.angle_alpha   90.00
_cell.angle_beta   90.00
_cell.angle_gamma   90.00
#
_symmetry.space_group_name_H-M   'P 1'
#
loop_
_entity.id
_entity.type
_entity.pdbx_description
1 polymer ?
#
loop_
_entity_poly.entity_id
_entity_poly.type
_entity_poly.pdbx_seq_one_letter_code
_entity_poly.pdbx_strand_id
1 'polypeptide(L)'
;VAKPATFINKRGLNINRKFVNAAKITRTSKSNLALAFVSLGRERRRDITTFYAFCRVIDDIADDVDLGVEEKRRRLNDWRAWLRASGPNESSFAADVRGLMKKYAITPEMLEEIIAGVEMDLSIRRYQTFDELRVYCYRVASAVGLVSIEIFGYRNPACKEYAIELGLALQTTNIMRDVGKDLRADRIYLPQEDLARFNYSEKELFAAANPSEGGQDRQHNERFIRLMEFEAARARKFFANAAAVLPEEDRKAMVAAEIMGSIYRGLLRRMELDKFRVFEKEYVLSKLEKAGRISAQLLKLF
;
A
#
# COMPACT_ATOMS: atom_id res chain seq x y z
N VAL A 1 -40.38 -4.25 13.56
CA VAL A 1 -39.32 -3.24 13.38
C VAL A 1 -38.04 -3.88 13.89
N ALA A 2 -37.24 -4.48 12.99
CA ALA A 2 -35.99 -5.13 13.33
C ALA A 2 -34.92 -4.04 13.63
N LYS A 3 -34.26 -4.14 14.80
CA LYS A 3 -33.13 -3.28 15.14
C LYS A 3 -31.95 -3.58 14.19
N PRO A 4 -31.21 -2.59 13.68
CA PRO A 4 -30.05 -2.82 12.84
C PRO A 4 -28.98 -3.59 13.64
N ALA A 5 -28.44 -4.64 13.04
CA ALA A 5 -27.39 -5.46 13.64
C ALA A 5 -26.11 -4.60 13.87
N THR A 6 -25.67 -4.57 15.12
CA THR A 6 -24.50 -3.83 15.56
C THR A 6 -23.27 -4.73 15.39
N PHE A 7 -22.42 -4.48 14.42
CA PHE A 7 -21.19 -5.22 14.19
C PHE A 7 -20.05 -4.64 15.01
N ILE A 8 -19.54 -5.40 15.97
CA ILE A 8 -18.39 -5.06 16.81
C ILE A 8 -17.27 -6.04 16.48
N ASN A 9 -16.12 -5.57 15.99
CA ASN A 9 -14.95 -6.42 15.85
C ASN A 9 -14.17 -6.50 17.18
N LYS A 10 -13.23 -7.46 17.33
CA LYS A 10 -12.42 -7.69 18.55
C LYS A 10 -11.63 -6.48 19.06
N ARG A 11 -11.54 -5.39 18.30
CA ARG A 11 -10.97 -4.09 18.71
C ARG A 11 -12.03 -3.09 19.21
N GLY A 12 -13.29 -3.54 19.40
CA GLY A 12 -14.38 -2.72 19.93
C GLY A 12 -14.80 -1.59 18.98
N LEU A 13 -14.52 -1.70 17.69
CA LEU A 13 -14.87 -0.73 16.67
C LEU A 13 -16.23 -1.12 16.06
N ASN A 14 -17.26 -0.37 16.43
CA ASN A 14 -18.56 -0.43 15.77
C ASN A 14 -18.43 0.25 14.41
N ILE A 15 -18.38 -0.55 13.34
CA ILE A 15 -18.13 -0.08 11.96
C ILE A 15 -19.19 0.94 11.52
N ASN A 16 -20.44 0.84 12.02
CA ASN A 16 -21.51 1.75 11.64
C ASN A 16 -21.59 3.07 12.45
N ARG A 17 -20.87 3.20 13.57
CA ARG A 17 -20.92 4.41 14.42
C ARG A 17 -19.60 5.14 14.63
N LYS A 18 -18.46 4.60 14.19
CA LYS A 18 -17.12 5.15 14.49
C LYS A 18 -16.37 5.77 13.32
N PHE A 19 -16.95 5.84 12.13
CA PHE A 19 -16.34 6.56 10.99
C PHE A 19 -16.40 8.08 11.09
N VAL A 20 -16.67 8.60 12.26
CA VAL A 20 -16.77 10.04 12.50
C VAL A 20 -15.40 10.72 12.54
N ASN A 21 -14.27 9.99 12.39
CA ASN A 21 -13.00 10.68 12.48
C ASN A 21 -11.89 10.03 11.61
N ALA A 22 -11.86 10.39 10.31
CA ALA A 22 -10.76 10.03 9.39
C ALA A 22 -9.38 10.38 9.99
N ALA A 23 -9.29 11.48 10.76
CA ALA A 23 -8.10 11.87 11.51
C ALA A 23 -7.72 10.86 12.60
N LYS A 24 -8.68 10.16 13.21
CA LYS A 24 -8.42 9.14 14.22
C LYS A 24 -7.88 7.86 13.58
N ILE A 25 -8.43 7.45 12.44
CA ILE A 25 -7.95 6.29 11.67
C ILE A 25 -6.49 6.54 11.24
N THR A 26 -6.20 7.71 10.70
CA THR A 26 -4.85 8.09 10.26
C THR A 26 -3.88 8.21 11.44
N ARG A 27 -4.33 8.69 12.60
CA ARG A 27 -3.48 8.87 13.80
C ARG A 27 -3.14 7.53 14.48
N THR A 28 -4.04 6.54 14.43
CA THR A 28 -3.82 5.20 14.98
C THR A 28 -3.00 4.32 14.04
N SER A 29 -3.00 4.59 12.74
CA SER A 29 -2.11 3.92 11.81
C SER A 29 -0.70 4.52 11.99
N LYS A 30 0.27 3.70 12.38
CA LYS A 30 1.71 4.06 12.42
C LYS A 30 2.30 4.20 11.00
N SER A 31 1.49 4.68 10.04
CA SER A 31 1.82 4.70 8.62
C SER A 31 2.85 5.80 8.30
N ASN A 32 3.81 5.46 7.45
CA ASN A 32 4.75 6.42 6.86
C ASN A 32 4.02 7.53 6.07
N LEU A 33 2.84 7.21 5.54
CA LEU A 33 2.01 8.10 4.73
C LEU A 33 1.54 9.33 5.53
N ALA A 34 1.09 9.12 6.77
CA ALA A 34 0.63 10.21 7.63
C ALA A 34 1.73 11.27 7.90
N LEU A 35 2.99 10.84 7.93
CA LEU A 35 4.14 11.74 8.10
C LEU A 35 4.39 12.59 6.85
N ALA A 36 4.19 12.03 5.65
CA ALA A 36 4.36 12.76 4.40
C ALA A 36 3.30 13.88 4.24
N PHE A 37 2.09 13.68 4.79
CA PHE A 37 1.00 14.65 4.69
C PHE A 37 1.26 15.95 5.46
N VAL A 38 2.26 15.99 6.36
CA VAL A 38 2.64 17.23 7.07
C VAL A 38 3.10 18.32 6.10
N SER A 39 3.63 17.96 4.94
CA SER A 39 4.08 18.89 3.90
C SER A 39 2.92 19.58 3.16
N LEU A 40 1.70 19.10 3.28
CA LEU A 40 0.53 19.63 2.58
C LEU A 40 -0.17 20.75 3.37
N GLY A 41 -0.77 21.70 2.67
CA GLY A 41 -1.65 22.70 3.25
C GLY A 41 -2.85 22.07 3.99
N ARG A 42 -3.46 22.81 4.92
CA ARG A 42 -4.51 22.28 5.82
C ARG A 42 -5.66 21.57 5.09
N GLU A 43 -6.12 22.14 3.99
CA GLU A 43 -7.24 21.63 3.21
C GLU A 43 -6.87 20.31 2.54
N ARG A 44 -5.80 20.27 1.73
CA ARG A 44 -5.32 19.06 1.06
C ARG A 44 -4.93 17.96 2.04
N ARG A 45 -4.40 18.34 3.21
CA ARG A 45 -4.09 17.38 4.28
C ARG A 45 -5.36 16.72 4.83
N ARG A 46 -6.43 17.47 5.03
CA ARG A 46 -7.73 16.91 5.44
C ARG A 46 -8.24 15.96 4.37
N ASP A 47 -8.21 16.38 3.13
CA ASP A 47 -8.77 15.64 2.01
C ASP A 47 -8.00 14.34 1.72
N ILE A 48 -6.67 14.38 1.72
CA ILE A 48 -5.86 13.16 1.60
C ILE A 48 -6.03 12.22 2.81
N THR A 49 -6.31 12.77 4.00
CA THR A 49 -6.64 11.97 5.19
C THR A 49 -7.96 11.23 5.02
N THR A 50 -8.97 11.86 4.40
CA THR A 50 -10.25 11.22 4.05
C THR A 50 -10.04 10.11 3.04
N PHE A 51 -9.25 10.35 1.98
CA PHE A 51 -8.91 9.32 1.01
C PHE A 51 -8.14 8.14 1.63
N TYR A 52 -7.17 8.43 2.48
CA TYR A 52 -6.44 7.37 3.19
C TYR A 52 -7.36 6.54 4.11
N ALA A 53 -8.32 7.19 4.77
CA ALA A 53 -9.31 6.48 5.56
C ALA A 53 -10.19 5.56 4.69
N PHE A 54 -10.53 5.96 3.46
CA PHE A 54 -11.20 5.09 2.49
C PHE A 54 -10.35 3.84 2.20
N CYS A 55 -9.08 4.01 1.82
CA CYS A 55 -8.20 2.86 1.57
C CYS A 55 -8.17 1.91 2.78
N ARG A 56 -8.04 2.44 4.00
CA ARG A 56 -8.04 1.61 5.22
C ARG A 56 -9.35 0.87 5.47
N VAL A 57 -10.49 1.48 5.14
CA VAL A 57 -11.79 0.81 5.26
C VAL A 57 -11.89 -0.36 4.29
N ILE A 58 -11.42 -0.18 3.06
CA ILE A 58 -11.41 -1.24 2.04
C ILE A 58 -10.47 -2.37 2.46
N ASP A 59 -9.24 -2.05 2.91
CA ASP A 59 -8.30 -3.03 3.45
C ASP A 59 -8.89 -3.81 4.65
N ASP A 60 -9.48 -3.08 5.62
CA ASP A 60 -10.04 -3.68 6.84
C ASP A 60 -11.19 -4.66 6.53
N ILE A 61 -11.94 -4.47 5.42
CA ILE A 61 -12.96 -5.44 4.98
C ILE A 61 -12.31 -6.75 4.53
N ALA A 62 -11.23 -6.68 3.76
CA ALA A 62 -10.53 -7.88 3.28
C ALA A 62 -9.78 -8.60 4.39
N ASP A 63 -9.20 -7.86 5.33
CA ASP A 63 -8.39 -8.39 6.44
C ASP A 63 -9.24 -8.89 7.64
N ASP A 64 -10.56 -8.66 7.65
CA ASP A 64 -11.43 -9.09 8.75
C ASP A 64 -11.51 -10.62 8.82
N VAL A 65 -10.93 -11.21 9.86
CA VAL A 65 -10.88 -12.67 10.04
C VAL A 65 -12.21 -13.29 10.45
N ASP A 66 -13.14 -12.48 10.95
CA ASP A 66 -14.45 -12.92 11.40
C ASP A 66 -15.47 -12.98 10.23
N LEU A 67 -15.11 -12.49 9.04
CA LEU A 67 -15.96 -12.46 7.85
C LEU A 67 -15.60 -13.55 6.84
N GLY A 68 -16.62 -14.25 6.35
CA GLY A 68 -16.47 -15.13 5.18
C GLY A 68 -16.23 -14.35 3.88
N VAL A 69 -15.64 -15.03 2.89
CA VAL A 69 -15.26 -14.41 1.59
C VAL A 69 -16.46 -13.75 0.89
N GLU A 70 -17.63 -14.39 0.89
CA GLU A 70 -18.84 -13.86 0.24
C GLU A 70 -19.33 -12.56 0.91
N GLU A 71 -19.27 -12.49 2.25
CA GLU A 71 -19.64 -11.26 2.97
C GLU A 71 -18.63 -10.13 2.71
N LYS A 72 -17.34 -10.44 2.60
CA LYS A 72 -16.30 -9.48 2.20
C LYS A 72 -16.60 -8.92 0.82
N ARG A 73 -16.87 -9.79 -0.17
CA ARG A 73 -17.24 -9.39 -1.54
C ARG A 73 -18.49 -8.53 -1.55
N ARG A 74 -19.52 -8.92 -0.79
CA ARG A 74 -20.74 -8.13 -0.68
C ARG A 74 -20.46 -6.71 -0.18
N ARG A 75 -19.66 -6.56 0.88
CA ARG A 75 -19.28 -5.24 1.42
C ARG A 75 -18.45 -4.41 0.45
N LEU A 76 -17.53 -5.03 -0.28
CA LEU A 76 -16.77 -4.35 -1.32
C LEU A 76 -17.69 -3.89 -2.47
N ASN A 77 -18.70 -4.69 -2.84
CA ASN A 77 -19.70 -4.31 -3.83
C ASN A 77 -20.64 -3.19 -3.33
N ASP A 78 -21.01 -3.19 -2.04
CA ASP A 78 -21.73 -2.07 -1.42
C ASP A 78 -20.93 -0.76 -1.59
N TRP A 79 -19.61 -0.79 -1.37
CA TRP A 79 -18.75 0.37 -1.60
C TRP A 79 -18.74 0.81 -3.06
N ARG A 80 -18.63 -0.11 -4.03
CA ARG A 80 -18.73 0.22 -5.47
C ARG A 80 -20.03 0.95 -5.79
N ALA A 81 -21.14 0.46 -5.25
CA ALA A 81 -22.45 1.11 -5.43
C ALA A 81 -22.49 2.50 -4.79
N TRP A 82 -21.99 2.65 -3.56
CA TRP A 82 -21.99 3.95 -2.85
C TRP A 82 -21.04 4.99 -3.46
N LEU A 83 -20.01 4.58 -4.16
CA LEU A 83 -19.16 5.50 -4.92
C LEU A 83 -19.92 6.18 -6.07
N ARG A 84 -20.94 5.49 -6.63
CA ARG A 84 -21.73 5.98 -7.77
C ARG A 84 -22.98 6.75 -7.35
N ALA A 85 -23.64 6.32 -6.29
CA ALA A 85 -24.88 6.91 -5.81
C ALA A 85 -25.11 6.65 -4.33
N SER A 86 -25.92 7.49 -3.68
CA SER A 86 -26.44 7.19 -2.36
C SER A 86 -27.36 5.97 -2.40
N GLY A 87 -27.28 5.13 -1.41
CA GLY A 87 -28.02 3.86 -1.37
C GLY A 87 -28.47 3.45 0.04
N PRO A 88 -29.27 2.37 0.12
CA PRO A 88 -29.70 1.83 1.40
C PRO A 88 -28.49 1.41 2.24
N ASN A 89 -28.58 1.62 3.56
CA ASN A 89 -27.53 1.29 4.53
C ASN A 89 -26.14 1.93 4.24
N GLU A 90 -26.13 3.01 3.47
CA GLU A 90 -24.92 3.74 3.15
C GLU A 90 -24.21 4.21 4.43
N SER A 91 -22.91 4.04 4.45
CA SER A 91 -22.06 4.66 5.47
C SER A 91 -22.05 6.18 5.29
N SER A 92 -22.22 6.95 6.36
CA SER A 92 -22.06 8.42 6.32
C SER A 92 -20.71 8.84 5.72
N PHE A 93 -19.69 8.01 5.88
CA PHE A 93 -18.36 8.22 5.31
C PHE A 93 -18.32 8.09 3.79
N ALA A 94 -19.21 7.29 3.17
CA ALA A 94 -19.28 7.21 1.71
C ALA A 94 -19.71 8.54 1.07
N ALA A 95 -20.56 9.30 1.74
CA ALA A 95 -20.91 10.66 1.31
C ALA A 95 -19.70 11.61 1.33
N ASP A 96 -18.83 11.51 2.36
CA ASP A 96 -17.59 12.29 2.43
C ASP A 96 -16.64 11.91 1.28
N VAL A 97 -16.54 10.61 0.95
CA VAL A 97 -15.73 10.14 -0.19
C VAL A 97 -16.27 10.67 -1.51
N ARG A 98 -17.60 10.64 -1.73
CA ARG A 98 -18.20 11.25 -2.95
C ARG A 98 -17.99 12.76 -3.02
N GLY A 99 -18.02 13.44 -1.88
CA GLY A 99 -17.67 14.86 -1.80
C GLY A 99 -16.24 15.13 -2.25
N LEU A 100 -15.31 14.29 -1.83
CA LEU A 100 -13.90 14.32 -2.26
C LEU A 100 -13.76 14.06 -3.76
N MET A 101 -14.43 13.04 -4.28
CA MET A 101 -14.44 12.70 -5.70
C MET A 101 -14.89 13.89 -6.56
N LYS A 102 -16.00 14.51 -6.18
CA LYS A 102 -16.53 15.69 -6.88
C LYS A 102 -15.54 16.88 -6.85
N LYS A 103 -14.85 17.08 -5.72
CA LYS A 103 -13.92 18.20 -5.53
C LYS A 103 -12.66 18.08 -6.40
N TYR A 104 -12.15 16.88 -6.62
CA TYR A 104 -10.86 16.63 -7.28
C TYR A 104 -10.99 15.87 -8.62
N ALA A 105 -12.20 15.83 -9.19
CA ALA A 105 -12.47 15.08 -10.43
C ALA A 105 -12.03 13.60 -10.37
N ILE A 106 -12.06 12.99 -9.18
CA ILE A 106 -11.77 11.58 -8.99
C ILE A 106 -12.99 10.78 -9.44
N THR A 107 -12.79 9.87 -10.39
CA THR A 107 -13.90 9.05 -10.91
C THR A 107 -14.15 7.81 -10.04
N PRO A 108 -15.36 7.22 -10.09
CA PRO A 108 -15.63 5.95 -9.42
C PRO A 108 -14.64 4.86 -9.84
N GLU A 109 -14.28 4.80 -11.11
CA GLU A 109 -13.38 3.80 -11.69
C GLU A 109 -11.99 3.85 -11.02
N MET A 110 -11.48 5.03 -10.72
CA MET A 110 -10.19 5.18 -10.02
C MET A 110 -10.20 4.53 -8.63
N LEU A 111 -11.31 4.65 -7.91
CA LEU A 111 -11.47 4.04 -6.58
C LEU A 111 -11.82 2.55 -6.68
N GLU A 112 -12.53 2.15 -7.73
CA GLU A 112 -12.86 0.75 -8.01
C GLU A 112 -11.62 -0.08 -8.33
N GLU A 113 -10.58 0.48 -8.96
CA GLU A 113 -9.29 -0.20 -9.14
C GLU A 113 -8.66 -0.55 -7.79
N ILE A 114 -8.73 0.34 -6.80
CA ILE A 114 -8.24 0.07 -5.45
C ILE A 114 -9.04 -1.07 -4.80
N ILE A 115 -10.37 -1.02 -4.91
CA ILE A 115 -11.25 -2.08 -4.39
C ILE A 115 -10.92 -3.41 -5.08
N ALA A 116 -10.74 -3.41 -6.41
CA ALA A 116 -10.40 -4.60 -7.18
C ALA A 116 -9.04 -5.18 -6.76
N GLY A 117 -8.06 -4.32 -6.43
CA GLY A 117 -6.77 -4.75 -5.92
C GLY A 117 -6.88 -5.48 -4.59
N VAL A 118 -7.63 -4.91 -3.65
CA VAL A 118 -7.86 -5.53 -2.33
C VAL A 118 -8.69 -6.83 -2.47
N GLU A 119 -9.63 -6.88 -3.41
CA GLU A 119 -10.43 -8.09 -3.68
C GLU A 119 -9.57 -9.25 -4.21
N MET A 120 -8.46 -8.98 -4.93
CA MET A 120 -7.52 -10.01 -5.36
C MET A 120 -6.98 -10.81 -4.16
N ASP A 121 -6.73 -10.18 -3.02
CA ASP A 121 -6.24 -10.83 -1.81
C ASP A 121 -7.24 -11.82 -1.19
N LEU A 122 -8.51 -11.80 -1.60
CA LEU A 122 -9.51 -12.77 -1.15
C LEU A 122 -9.33 -14.15 -1.79
N SER A 123 -8.72 -14.22 -2.97
CA SER A 123 -8.64 -15.45 -3.77
C SER A 123 -7.23 -15.78 -4.30
N ILE A 124 -6.40 -14.78 -4.58
CA ILE A 124 -5.08 -14.98 -5.16
C ILE A 124 -4.04 -15.08 -4.05
N ARG A 125 -3.32 -16.22 -4.00
CA ARG A 125 -2.28 -16.48 -3.01
C ARG A 125 -0.88 -16.55 -3.62
N ARG A 126 -0.80 -16.71 -4.94
CA ARG A 126 0.43 -16.90 -5.71
C ARG A 126 0.29 -16.17 -7.05
N TYR A 127 1.38 -15.65 -7.56
CA TYR A 127 1.49 -15.02 -8.87
C TYR A 127 2.49 -15.82 -9.71
N GLN A 128 2.10 -16.25 -10.91
CA GLN A 128 2.97 -17.06 -11.76
C GLN A 128 4.09 -16.22 -12.36
N THR A 129 3.76 -15.01 -12.82
CA THR A 129 4.69 -14.09 -13.46
C THR A 129 4.73 -12.73 -12.77
N PHE A 130 5.77 -11.96 -13.05
CA PHE A 130 5.81 -10.57 -12.60
C PHE A 130 4.72 -9.71 -13.25
N ASP A 131 4.32 -10.01 -14.48
CA ASP A 131 3.24 -9.26 -15.14
C ASP A 131 1.89 -9.43 -14.41
N GLU A 132 1.58 -10.61 -13.92
CA GLU A 132 0.42 -10.85 -13.06
C GLU A 132 0.53 -10.06 -11.74
N LEU A 133 1.69 -10.12 -11.09
CA LEU A 133 1.95 -9.37 -9.85
C LEU A 133 1.88 -7.86 -10.10
N ARG A 134 2.34 -7.38 -11.25
CA ARG A 134 2.31 -5.97 -11.61
C ARG A 134 0.89 -5.41 -11.65
N VAL A 135 -0.10 -6.20 -12.10
CA VAL A 135 -1.52 -5.81 -12.05
C VAL A 135 -1.96 -5.59 -10.60
N TYR A 136 -1.60 -6.49 -9.70
CA TYR A 136 -1.87 -6.32 -8.27
C TYR A 136 -1.18 -5.06 -7.71
N CYS A 137 0.12 -4.90 -7.94
CA CYS A 137 0.89 -3.74 -7.48
C CYS A 137 0.30 -2.42 -7.99
N TYR A 138 -0.13 -2.39 -9.27
CA TYR A 138 -0.80 -1.23 -9.85
C TYR A 138 -2.07 -0.89 -9.06
N ARG A 139 -2.93 -1.87 -8.81
CA ARG A 139 -4.23 -1.68 -8.14
C ARG A 139 -4.09 -1.20 -6.70
N VAL A 140 -3.19 -1.81 -5.91
CA VAL A 140 -3.07 -1.52 -4.48
C VAL A 140 -2.12 -0.35 -4.17
N ALA A 141 -1.33 0.12 -5.13
CA ALA A 141 -0.37 1.21 -4.90
C ALA A 141 -0.38 2.28 -5.99
N SER A 142 -0.28 1.96 -7.27
CA SER A 142 -0.28 2.96 -8.34
C SER A 142 -1.63 3.68 -8.45
N ALA A 143 -2.75 2.96 -8.37
CA ALA A 143 -4.09 3.56 -8.34
C ALA A 143 -4.28 4.49 -7.12
N VAL A 144 -3.74 4.11 -5.96
CA VAL A 144 -3.69 4.98 -4.77
C VAL A 144 -2.85 6.23 -5.06
N GLY A 145 -1.72 6.07 -5.74
CA GLY A 145 -0.87 7.19 -6.19
C GLY A 145 -1.60 8.14 -7.12
N LEU A 146 -2.31 7.60 -8.13
CA LEU A 146 -3.09 8.38 -9.09
C LEU A 146 -4.16 9.24 -8.42
N VAL A 147 -4.93 8.68 -7.50
CA VAL A 147 -5.91 9.45 -6.70
C VAL A 147 -5.21 10.50 -5.82
N SER A 148 -4.07 10.15 -5.23
CA SER A 148 -3.33 11.07 -4.36
C SER A 148 -2.84 12.31 -5.11
N ILE A 149 -2.34 12.17 -6.35
CA ILE A 149 -1.85 13.32 -7.14
C ILE A 149 -2.98 14.25 -7.58
N GLU A 150 -4.21 13.75 -7.79
CA GLU A 150 -5.38 14.62 -8.03
C GLU A 150 -5.61 15.53 -6.81
N ILE A 151 -5.48 15.00 -5.60
CA ILE A 151 -5.62 15.79 -4.36
C ILE A 151 -4.42 16.74 -4.17
N PHE A 152 -3.20 16.32 -4.49
CA PHE A 152 -2.01 17.16 -4.38
C PHE A 152 -2.05 18.31 -5.37
N GLY A 153 -2.67 18.10 -6.53
CA GLY A 153 -2.79 19.05 -7.62
C GLY A 153 -1.50 19.13 -8.43
N TYR A 154 -1.54 18.67 -9.64
CA TYR A 154 -0.46 18.74 -10.61
C TYR A 154 -0.90 19.55 -11.84
N ARG A 155 0.05 19.94 -12.67
CA ARG A 155 -0.18 20.70 -13.92
C ARG A 155 0.11 19.85 -15.15
N ASN A 156 1.19 19.09 -15.08
CA ASN A 156 1.67 18.29 -16.19
C ASN A 156 1.15 16.84 -16.09
N PRO A 157 0.46 16.32 -17.13
CA PRO A 157 -0.06 14.97 -17.16
C PRO A 157 0.99 13.85 -16.94
N ALA A 158 2.28 14.13 -17.16
CA ALA A 158 3.37 13.19 -16.87
C ALA A 158 3.44 12.79 -15.37
N CYS A 159 2.84 13.58 -14.48
CA CYS A 159 2.65 13.20 -13.08
C CYS A 159 1.86 11.90 -12.89
N LYS A 160 1.03 11.50 -13.85
CA LYS A 160 0.32 10.21 -13.80
C LYS A 160 1.28 9.03 -13.97
N GLU A 161 2.20 9.12 -14.92
CA GLU A 161 3.25 8.12 -15.10
C GLU A 161 4.17 8.07 -13.89
N TYR A 162 4.57 9.24 -13.35
CA TYR A 162 5.30 9.33 -12.10
C TYR A 162 4.58 8.59 -10.95
N ALA A 163 3.27 8.79 -10.78
CA ALA A 163 2.50 8.16 -9.72
C ALA A 163 2.42 6.64 -9.90
N ILE A 164 2.30 6.16 -11.15
CA ILE A 164 2.31 4.73 -11.48
C ILE A 164 3.64 4.10 -11.12
N GLU A 165 4.75 4.64 -11.60
CA GLU A 165 6.08 4.11 -11.39
C GLU A 165 6.48 4.15 -9.90
N LEU A 166 6.16 5.26 -9.21
CA LEU A 166 6.39 5.35 -7.78
C LEU A 166 5.56 4.32 -7.00
N GLY A 167 4.29 4.14 -7.34
CA GLY A 167 3.42 3.15 -6.72
C GLY A 167 3.99 1.72 -6.86
N LEU A 168 4.44 1.34 -8.07
CA LEU A 168 5.09 0.07 -8.33
C LEU A 168 6.37 -0.10 -7.47
N ALA A 169 7.20 0.95 -7.38
CA ALA A 169 8.42 0.94 -6.57
C ALA A 169 8.12 0.71 -5.08
N LEU A 170 7.09 1.41 -4.56
CA LEU A 170 6.69 1.29 -3.15
C LEU A 170 6.16 -0.10 -2.85
N GLN A 171 5.30 -0.64 -3.72
CA GLN A 171 4.68 -1.95 -3.48
C GLN A 171 5.67 -3.10 -3.65
N THR A 172 6.55 -3.06 -4.66
CA THR A 172 7.64 -4.05 -4.79
C THR A 172 8.52 -4.05 -3.54
N THR A 173 8.84 -2.86 -3.00
CA THR A 173 9.60 -2.74 -1.75
C THR A 173 8.82 -3.31 -0.54
N ASN A 174 7.50 -3.12 -0.46
CA ASN A 174 6.66 -3.72 0.58
C ASN A 174 6.68 -5.24 0.50
N ILE A 175 6.48 -5.80 -0.69
CA ILE A 175 6.49 -7.25 -0.91
C ILE A 175 7.82 -7.84 -0.43
N MET A 176 8.94 -7.23 -0.80
CA MET A 176 10.26 -7.68 -0.35
C MET A 176 10.41 -7.64 1.17
N ARG A 177 9.93 -6.55 1.80
CA ARG A 177 10.02 -6.37 3.25
C ARG A 177 9.18 -7.38 4.02
N ASP A 178 8.01 -7.70 3.48
CA ASP A 178 6.97 -8.41 4.21
C ASP A 178 6.91 -9.91 3.91
N VAL A 179 7.87 -10.49 3.13
CA VAL A 179 7.92 -11.92 2.75
C VAL A 179 7.63 -12.84 3.94
N GLY A 180 8.33 -12.68 5.06
CA GLY A 180 8.12 -13.54 6.24
C GLY A 180 6.74 -13.34 6.90
N LYS A 181 6.15 -12.15 6.81
CA LYS A 181 4.81 -11.86 7.31
C LYS A 181 3.74 -12.48 6.40
N ASP A 182 3.91 -12.35 5.10
CA ASP A 182 2.94 -12.80 4.10
C ASP A 182 2.87 -14.33 4.06
N LEU A 183 4.00 -15.01 4.23
CA LEU A 183 4.06 -16.46 4.37
C LEU A 183 3.21 -16.99 5.55
N ARG A 184 3.16 -16.27 6.68
CA ARG A 184 2.29 -16.66 7.82
C ARG A 184 0.80 -16.60 7.49
N ALA A 185 0.43 -15.85 6.45
CA ALA A 185 -0.94 -15.77 5.92
C ALA A 185 -1.12 -16.65 4.66
N ASP A 186 -0.18 -17.55 4.39
CA ASP A 186 -0.14 -18.41 3.20
C ASP A 186 -0.16 -17.59 1.89
N ARG A 187 0.50 -16.43 1.87
CA ARG A 187 0.64 -15.58 0.68
C ARG A 187 2.08 -15.51 0.24
N ILE A 188 2.32 -15.70 -1.06
CA ILE A 188 3.62 -15.51 -1.70
C ILE A 188 3.42 -14.55 -2.86
N TYR A 189 3.89 -13.30 -2.69
CA TYR A 189 3.85 -12.29 -3.74
C TYR A 189 5.07 -12.35 -4.66
N LEU A 190 6.18 -12.98 -4.23
CA LEU A 190 7.32 -13.19 -5.13
C LEU A 190 6.88 -14.08 -6.30
N PRO A 191 7.10 -13.65 -7.58
CA PRO A 191 6.66 -14.41 -8.74
C PRO A 191 7.25 -15.83 -8.77
N GLN A 192 6.42 -16.81 -9.13
CA GLN A 192 6.87 -18.20 -9.23
C GLN A 192 7.99 -18.37 -10.26
N GLU A 193 7.94 -17.62 -11.38
CA GLU A 193 9.01 -17.59 -12.39
C GLU A 193 10.35 -17.10 -11.80
N ASP A 194 10.33 -16.13 -10.90
CA ASP A 194 11.53 -15.61 -10.25
C ASP A 194 12.06 -16.61 -9.21
N LEU A 195 11.19 -17.26 -8.44
CA LEU A 195 11.56 -18.36 -7.57
C LEU A 195 12.27 -19.48 -8.37
N ALA A 196 11.66 -19.90 -9.48
CA ALA A 196 12.22 -20.93 -10.36
C ALA A 196 13.57 -20.50 -10.97
N ARG A 197 13.69 -19.23 -11.41
CA ARG A 197 14.92 -18.65 -11.97
C ARG A 197 16.11 -18.77 -11.02
N PHE A 198 15.90 -18.63 -9.72
CA PHE A 198 16.95 -18.72 -8.70
C PHE A 198 16.99 -20.09 -8.02
N ASN A 199 16.28 -21.09 -8.54
CA ASN A 199 16.16 -22.42 -7.96
C ASN A 199 15.77 -22.39 -6.47
N TYR A 200 14.83 -21.53 -6.12
CA TYR A 200 14.32 -21.33 -4.76
C TYR A 200 12.85 -21.73 -4.70
N SER A 201 12.51 -22.73 -3.92
CA SER A 201 11.16 -23.29 -3.87
C SER A 201 10.29 -22.66 -2.77
N GLU A 202 8.96 -22.73 -2.91
CA GLU A 202 8.03 -22.37 -1.84
C GLU A 202 8.32 -23.12 -0.54
N LYS A 203 8.69 -24.42 -0.64
CA LYS A 203 9.06 -25.23 0.54
C LYS A 203 10.25 -24.61 1.28
N GLU A 204 11.22 -24.09 0.57
CA GLU A 204 12.38 -23.41 1.18
C GLU A 204 11.97 -22.07 1.80
N LEU A 205 11.04 -21.32 1.17
CA LEU A 205 10.47 -20.09 1.77
C LEU A 205 9.80 -20.38 3.11
N PHE A 206 8.93 -21.40 3.16
CA PHE A 206 8.25 -21.78 4.41
C PHE A 206 9.24 -22.30 5.47
N ALA A 207 10.24 -23.08 5.07
CA ALA A 207 11.28 -23.56 5.97
C ALA A 207 12.12 -22.41 6.55
N ALA A 208 12.41 -21.37 5.76
CA ALA A 208 13.12 -20.17 6.23
C ALA A 208 12.28 -19.35 7.22
N ALA A 209 10.96 -19.29 7.04
CA ALA A 209 10.06 -18.57 7.92
C ALA A 209 9.78 -19.28 9.25
N ASN A 210 10.03 -20.62 9.35
CA ASN A 210 9.78 -21.45 10.52
C ASN A 210 11.07 -22.13 11.02
N PRO A 211 11.94 -21.43 11.76
CA PRO A 211 13.27 -21.92 12.14
C PRO A 211 13.28 -23.11 13.12
N SER A 212 12.14 -23.52 13.68
CA SER A 212 12.03 -24.62 14.66
C SER A 212 12.28 -26.02 14.09
N GLU A 213 12.42 -26.19 12.78
CA GLU A 213 12.59 -27.50 12.13
C GLU A 213 14.04 -27.78 11.65
N GLY A 214 15.04 -27.24 12.32
CA GLY A 214 16.42 -27.69 12.20
C GLY A 214 17.31 -26.94 11.23
N GLY A 215 18.29 -26.22 11.75
CA GLY A 215 19.53 -25.78 11.12
C GLY A 215 19.75 -24.29 11.08
N GLN A 216 20.77 -23.84 11.78
CA GLN A 216 21.23 -22.43 11.89
C GLN A 216 21.64 -21.79 10.55
N ASP A 217 21.77 -22.57 9.46
CA ASP A 217 22.34 -22.11 8.18
C ASP A 217 21.31 -21.85 7.06
N ARG A 218 20.00 -22.06 7.34
CA ARG A 218 18.98 -21.98 6.29
C ARG A 218 18.49 -20.56 6.01
N GLN A 219 18.65 -19.63 6.95
CA GLN A 219 18.12 -18.28 6.83
C GLN A 219 18.93 -17.38 5.91
N HIS A 220 20.20 -17.71 5.65
CA HIS A 220 21.14 -16.92 4.85
C HIS A 220 21.55 -17.61 3.54
N ASN A 221 20.55 -18.18 2.85
CA ASN A 221 20.78 -18.88 1.59
C ASN A 221 21.16 -17.88 0.48
N GLU A 222 22.32 -18.07 -0.14
CA GLU A 222 22.80 -17.23 -1.25
C GLU A 222 21.83 -17.16 -2.44
N ARG A 223 21.06 -18.23 -2.69
CA ARG A 223 20.04 -18.24 -3.74
C ARG A 223 18.90 -17.27 -3.41
N PHE A 224 18.45 -17.23 -2.14
CA PHE A 224 17.46 -16.27 -1.68
C PHE A 224 18.00 -14.84 -1.76
N ILE A 225 19.24 -14.61 -1.35
CA ILE A 225 19.86 -13.28 -1.45
C ILE A 225 19.88 -12.81 -2.91
N ARG A 226 20.31 -13.66 -3.86
CA ARG A 226 20.31 -13.31 -5.29
C ARG A 226 18.92 -13.07 -5.85
N LEU A 227 17.90 -13.82 -5.43
CA LEU A 227 16.51 -13.57 -5.76
C LEU A 227 16.08 -12.17 -5.27
N MET A 228 16.38 -11.85 -4.01
CA MET A 228 16.01 -10.56 -3.43
C MET A 228 16.81 -9.39 -4.03
N GLU A 229 18.06 -9.60 -4.42
CA GLU A 229 18.85 -8.61 -5.19
C GLU A 229 18.23 -8.32 -6.56
N PHE A 230 17.70 -9.33 -7.22
CA PHE A 230 16.98 -9.20 -8.49
C PHE A 230 15.68 -8.39 -8.30
N GLU A 231 14.90 -8.69 -7.27
CA GLU A 231 13.71 -7.91 -6.93
C GLU A 231 14.04 -6.46 -6.53
N ALA A 232 15.15 -6.28 -5.79
CA ALA A 232 15.65 -4.94 -5.44
C ALA A 232 16.05 -4.13 -6.68
N ALA A 233 16.68 -4.78 -7.67
CA ALA A 233 16.99 -4.14 -8.95
C ALA A 233 15.72 -3.70 -9.69
N ARG A 234 14.66 -4.52 -9.67
CA ARG A 234 13.33 -4.19 -10.21
C ARG A 234 12.73 -2.96 -9.50
N ALA A 235 12.72 -2.95 -8.16
CA ALA A 235 12.24 -1.82 -7.39
C ALA A 235 13.04 -0.54 -7.68
N ARG A 236 14.38 -0.61 -7.78
CA ARG A 236 15.24 0.52 -8.14
C ARG A 236 14.92 1.07 -9.53
N LYS A 237 14.64 0.20 -10.50
CA LYS A 237 14.24 0.61 -11.85
C LYS A 237 12.96 1.44 -11.81
N PHE A 238 11.93 1.03 -11.07
CA PHE A 238 10.71 1.80 -10.89
C PHE A 238 10.97 3.15 -10.20
N PHE A 239 11.82 3.20 -9.16
CA PHE A 239 12.22 4.47 -8.56
C PHE A 239 12.96 5.39 -9.54
N ALA A 240 13.81 4.84 -10.39
CA ALA A 240 14.53 5.61 -11.41
C ALA A 240 13.59 6.14 -12.49
N ASN A 241 12.67 5.31 -12.98
CA ASN A 241 11.65 5.71 -13.94
C ASN A 241 10.80 6.85 -13.37
N ALA A 242 10.27 6.70 -12.15
CA ALA A 242 9.52 7.77 -11.49
C ALA A 242 10.31 9.08 -11.43
N ALA A 243 11.57 9.03 -11.02
CA ALA A 243 12.40 10.22 -10.94
C ALA A 243 12.66 10.88 -12.32
N ALA A 244 12.74 10.08 -13.38
CA ALA A 244 12.99 10.56 -14.74
C ALA A 244 11.78 11.29 -15.35
N VAL A 245 10.57 10.89 -14.98
CA VAL A 245 9.32 11.44 -15.57
C VAL A 245 8.67 12.52 -14.71
N LEU A 246 9.17 12.80 -13.49
CA LEU A 246 8.62 13.83 -12.62
C LEU A 246 8.89 15.23 -13.19
N PRO A 247 7.86 15.98 -13.62
CA PRO A 247 8.04 17.33 -14.16
C PRO A 247 8.59 18.30 -13.10
N GLU A 248 9.52 19.17 -13.52
CA GLU A 248 10.16 20.14 -12.62
C GLU A 248 9.14 21.09 -11.99
N GLU A 249 8.18 21.57 -12.79
CA GLU A 249 7.11 22.48 -12.35
C GLU A 249 6.19 21.88 -11.29
N ASP A 250 6.12 20.55 -11.18
CA ASP A 250 5.24 19.84 -10.26
C ASP A 250 5.96 19.27 -9.01
N ARG A 251 7.30 19.39 -8.93
CA ARG A 251 8.09 18.89 -7.77
C ARG A 251 7.55 19.37 -6.42
N LYS A 252 7.11 20.63 -6.38
CA LYS A 252 6.54 21.21 -5.16
C LYS A 252 5.20 20.56 -4.79
N ALA A 253 4.35 20.31 -5.76
CA ALA A 253 3.07 19.64 -5.56
C ALA A 253 3.27 18.17 -5.13
N MET A 254 4.28 17.50 -5.70
CA MET A 254 4.60 16.09 -5.44
C MET A 254 5.46 15.86 -4.19
N VAL A 255 5.77 16.88 -3.39
CA VAL A 255 6.67 16.74 -2.23
C VAL A 255 6.25 15.64 -1.24
N ALA A 256 4.96 15.44 -1.01
CA ALA A 256 4.47 14.36 -0.15
C ALA A 256 4.79 12.97 -0.73
N ALA A 257 4.65 12.79 -2.05
CA ALA A 257 5.02 11.57 -2.74
C ALA A 257 6.54 11.35 -2.72
N GLU A 258 7.34 12.40 -2.92
CA GLU A 258 8.81 12.35 -2.85
C GLU A 258 9.31 11.98 -1.44
N ILE A 259 8.65 12.47 -0.38
CA ILE A 259 8.93 12.05 1.00
C ILE A 259 8.70 10.54 1.14
N MET A 260 7.57 10.03 0.63
CA MET A 260 7.29 8.59 0.65
C MET A 260 8.36 7.81 -0.14
N GLY A 261 8.67 8.22 -1.36
CA GLY A 261 9.72 7.63 -2.17
C GLY A 261 11.07 7.60 -1.44
N SER A 262 11.45 8.69 -0.76
CA SER A 262 12.68 8.76 0.03
C SER A 262 12.70 7.77 1.19
N ILE A 263 11.59 7.63 1.93
CA ILE A 263 11.45 6.66 3.03
C ILE A 263 11.64 5.24 2.51
N TYR A 264 10.99 4.89 1.40
CA TYR A 264 11.03 3.55 0.84
C TYR A 264 12.37 3.21 0.19
N ARG A 265 13.01 4.15 -0.49
CA ARG A 265 14.43 3.99 -0.93
C ARG A 265 15.35 3.72 0.27
N GLY A 266 15.08 4.33 1.43
CA GLY A 266 15.81 4.05 2.65
C GLY A 266 15.57 2.67 3.23
N LEU A 267 14.32 2.18 3.17
CA LEU A 267 13.99 0.80 3.57
C LEU A 267 14.65 -0.22 2.65
N LEU A 268 14.56 -0.02 1.34
CA LEU A 268 15.19 -0.88 0.34
C LEU A 268 16.71 -0.99 0.58
N ARG A 269 17.39 0.17 0.69
CA ARG A 269 18.82 0.20 0.99
C ARG A 269 19.19 -0.54 2.29
N ARG A 270 18.35 -0.42 3.33
CA ARG A 270 18.57 -1.13 4.59
C ARG A 270 18.45 -2.64 4.43
N MET A 271 17.48 -3.12 3.66
CA MET A 271 17.34 -4.54 3.35
C MET A 271 18.54 -5.06 2.56
N GLU A 272 19.02 -4.32 1.56
CA GLU A 272 20.20 -4.66 0.77
C GLU A 272 21.47 -4.77 1.64
N LEU A 273 21.76 -3.76 2.44
CA LEU A 273 22.93 -3.74 3.32
C LEU A 273 22.94 -4.89 4.33
N ASP A 274 21.77 -5.35 4.72
CA ASP A 274 21.57 -6.41 5.70
C ASP A 274 21.27 -7.76 5.05
N LYS A 275 21.52 -7.87 3.74
CA LYS A 275 21.31 -9.08 2.95
C LYS A 275 19.91 -9.70 3.13
N PHE A 276 18.88 -8.86 3.21
CA PHE A 276 17.47 -9.25 3.20
C PHE A 276 17.04 -10.24 4.30
N ARG A 277 17.38 -9.96 5.57
CA ARG A 277 16.96 -10.79 6.72
C ARG A 277 15.47 -10.62 7.07
N VAL A 278 14.60 -10.77 6.07
CA VAL A 278 13.15 -10.50 6.15
C VAL A 278 12.37 -11.55 6.94
N PHE A 279 12.95 -12.71 7.20
CA PHE A 279 12.36 -13.74 8.06
C PHE A 279 12.65 -13.49 9.55
N GLU A 280 13.73 -12.77 9.87
CA GLU A 280 14.21 -12.58 11.24
C GLU A 280 13.68 -11.30 11.87
N LYS A 281 13.45 -10.27 11.07
CA LYS A 281 13.09 -8.93 11.58
C LYS A 281 12.23 -8.11 10.63
N GLU A 282 11.50 -7.16 11.21
CA GLU A 282 10.81 -6.14 10.46
C GLU A 282 11.73 -4.96 10.14
N TYR A 283 11.74 -4.54 8.88
CA TYR A 283 12.48 -3.36 8.44
C TYR A 283 11.64 -2.10 8.61
N VAL A 284 12.05 -1.25 9.53
CA VAL A 284 11.43 0.05 9.80
C VAL A 284 12.50 1.12 9.91
N LEU A 285 12.20 2.34 9.47
CA LEU A 285 13.05 3.48 9.75
C LEU A 285 12.66 4.10 11.10
N SER A 286 13.66 4.53 11.88
CA SER A 286 13.45 5.26 13.12
C SER A 286 12.76 6.61 12.88
N LYS A 287 12.19 7.21 13.91
CA LYS A 287 11.58 8.54 13.82
C LYS A 287 12.56 9.62 13.34
N LEU A 288 13.80 9.55 13.79
CA LEU A 288 14.87 10.49 13.41
C LEU A 288 15.23 10.36 11.92
N GLU A 289 15.37 9.13 11.41
CA GLU A 289 15.64 8.91 9.99
C GLU A 289 14.49 9.40 9.11
N LYS A 290 13.25 9.17 9.52
CA LYS A 290 12.07 9.69 8.81
C LYS A 290 12.07 11.21 8.82
N ALA A 291 12.31 11.84 9.97
CA ALA A 291 12.40 13.30 10.10
C ALA A 291 13.51 13.88 9.21
N GLY A 292 14.70 13.29 9.22
CA GLY A 292 15.80 13.70 8.35
C GLY A 292 15.46 13.63 6.86
N ARG A 293 14.75 12.58 6.43
CA ARG A 293 14.28 12.43 5.03
C ARG A 293 13.22 13.46 4.66
N ILE A 294 12.29 13.76 5.56
CA ILE A 294 11.29 14.81 5.37
C ILE A 294 11.99 16.15 5.21
N SER A 295 12.88 16.50 6.13
CA SER A 295 13.65 17.77 6.08
C SER A 295 14.46 17.88 4.78
N ALA A 296 15.14 16.81 4.38
CA ALA A 296 15.92 16.80 3.14
C ALA A 296 15.05 17.01 1.87
N GLN A 297 13.82 16.51 1.84
CA GLN A 297 12.93 16.75 0.71
C GLN A 297 12.33 18.15 0.73
N LEU A 298 12.03 18.69 1.92
CA LEU A 298 11.55 20.07 2.05
C LEU A 298 12.61 21.07 1.65
N LEU A 299 13.89 20.84 1.99
CA LEU A 299 15.02 21.72 1.61
C LEU A 299 15.25 21.77 0.08
N LYS A 300 14.85 20.76 -0.67
CA LYS A 300 14.95 20.78 -2.15
C LYS A 300 13.92 21.71 -2.81
N LEU A 301 12.97 22.24 -2.07
CA LEU A 301 11.94 23.14 -2.58
C LEU A 301 12.36 24.61 -2.55
N PHE A 302 13.49 24.90 -1.92
CA PHE A 302 14.11 26.22 -1.79
C PHE A 302 15.45 26.26 -2.50
#